data_2cae023aef9c7fe2f7159b55db7f7a17
#
_entry.id   2cae023aef9c7fe2f7159b55db7f7a17
#
_cell.length_a   1.000
_cell.length_b   1.000
_cell.length_c   1.000
_cell.angle_alpha   90.00
_cell.angle_beta   90.00
_cell.angle_gamma   90.00
#
_symmetry.space_group_name_H-M   'P 1'
#
loop_
_entity.id
_entity.type
_entity.pdbx_description
1 polymer ?
#
loop_
_entity_poly.entity_id
_entity_poly.type
_entity_poly.pdbx_seq_one_letter_code
_entity_poly.pdbx_strand_id
1 'polypeptide(L)'
;MTLHMHRVIIALGSNRLPAAHIQWASERMGSLLENVRFSRKLWTEDIHGTGIYYMNRLAVANTTLSMDDLQHELKAIEAETGRCGQHVTIDLDLMQYDEQRFHERDWSRPYIQQLIPDIL
;
A
#
# COMPACT_ATOMS: atom_id res chain seq x y z
N MET A 1 -27.78 -12.86 -5.81
CA MET A 1 -26.43 -13.46 -5.85
C MET A 1 -25.51 -12.70 -4.94
N THR A 2 -24.78 -13.40 -4.08
CA THR A 2 -23.85 -12.78 -3.14
C THR A 2 -22.45 -12.76 -3.75
N LEU A 3 -21.84 -11.56 -3.86
CA LEU A 3 -20.48 -11.43 -4.31
C LEU A 3 -19.53 -11.86 -3.18
N HIS A 4 -18.49 -12.60 -3.53
CA HIS A 4 -17.48 -13.00 -2.56
C HIS A 4 -16.54 -11.82 -2.25
N MET A 5 -16.37 -11.52 -0.96
CA MET A 5 -15.48 -10.48 -0.49
C MET A 5 -14.13 -11.08 -0.12
N HIS A 6 -13.08 -10.54 -0.71
CA HIS A 6 -11.72 -10.93 -0.42
C HIS A 6 -11.10 -9.92 0.56
N ARG A 7 -10.28 -10.41 1.48
CA ARG A 7 -9.53 -9.56 2.39
C ARG A 7 -8.17 -9.28 1.81
N VAL A 8 -7.79 -7.99 1.78
CA VAL A 8 -6.52 -7.58 1.17
C VAL A 8 -5.72 -6.69 2.12
N ILE A 9 -4.40 -6.76 2.00
CA ILE A 9 -3.48 -5.86 2.69
C ILE A 9 -2.63 -5.19 1.63
N ILE A 10 -2.55 -3.85 1.68
CA ILE A 10 -1.82 -3.05 0.71
C ILE A 10 -0.82 -2.18 1.47
N ALA A 11 0.42 -2.14 0.98
CA ALA A 11 1.45 -1.24 1.50
C ALA A 11 1.50 0.00 0.62
N LEU A 12 1.48 1.18 1.26
CA LEU A 12 1.61 2.47 0.61
C LEU A 12 2.95 3.07 1.00
N GLY A 13 3.70 3.58 0.04
CA GLY A 13 4.99 4.21 0.28
C GLY A 13 5.22 5.40 -0.63
N SER A 14 5.89 6.44 -0.12
CA SER A 14 6.22 7.64 -0.90
C SER A 14 7.48 8.30 -0.38
N ASN A 15 8.33 8.76 -1.29
CA ASN A 15 9.50 9.56 -0.95
C ASN A 15 9.47 10.97 -1.56
N ARG A 16 8.40 11.31 -2.27
CA ARG A 16 8.23 12.61 -2.92
C ARG A 16 6.93 13.25 -2.46
N LEU A 17 7.01 14.42 -1.81
CA LEU A 17 5.86 15.06 -1.17
C LEU A 17 5.02 14.02 -0.42
N PRO A 18 5.65 13.24 0.47
CA PRO A 18 5.04 12.01 0.96
C PRO A 18 3.76 12.20 1.74
N ALA A 19 3.65 13.27 2.55
CA ALA A 19 2.44 13.51 3.30
C ALA A 19 1.23 13.71 2.37
N ALA A 20 1.41 14.49 1.29
CA ALA A 20 0.34 14.75 0.32
C ALA A 20 0.00 13.50 -0.48
N HIS A 21 1.01 12.78 -0.96
CA HIS A 21 0.78 11.59 -1.78
C HIS A 21 0.18 10.44 -0.98
N ILE A 22 0.62 10.22 0.25
CA ILE A 22 0.03 9.19 1.12
C ILE A 22 -1.43 9.52 1.44
N GLN A 23 -1.73 10.79 1.72
CA GLN A 23 -3.11 11.22 1.98
C GLN A 23 -3.99 11.00 0.74
N TRP A 24 -3.51 11.43 -0.42
CA TRP A 24 -4.23 11.26 -1.68
C TRP A 24 -4.47 9.77 -1.99
N ALA A 25 -3.44 8.95 -1.84
CA ALA A 25 -3.57 7.51 -2.09
C ALA A 25 -4.51 6.83 -1.09
N SER A 26 -4.48 7.27 0.18
CA SER A 26 -5.40 6.75 1.19
C SER A 26 -6.86 7.02 0.81
N GLU A 27 -7.14 8.22 0.29
CA GLU A 27 -8.48 8.56 -0.19
C GLU A 27 -8.87 7.70 -1.39
N ARG A 28 -7.94 7.45 -2.30
CA ARG A 28 -8.19 6.57 -3.45
C ARG A 28 -8.46 5.14 -3.00
N MET A 29 -7.76 4.65 -1.98
CA MET A 29 -8.03 3.32 -1.41
C MET A 29 -9.43 3.26 -0.82
N GLY A 30 -9.85 4.30 -0.13
CA GLY A 30 -11.20 4.40 0.43
C GLY A 30 -12.31 4.36 -0.63
N SER A 31 -12.03 4.87 -1.83
CA SER A 31 -12.98 4.84 -2.95
C SER A 31 -12.97 3.50 -3.70
N LEU A 32 -11.81 2.87 -3.79
CA LEU A 32 -11.63 1.63 -4.55
C LEU A 32 -12.08 0.40 -3.77
N LEU A 33 -11.87 0.40 -2.46
CA LEU A 33 -12.05 -0.77 -1.60
C LEU A 33 -13.15 -0.53 -0.57
N GLU A 34 -13.54 -1.59 0.15
CA GLU A 34 -14.57 -1.51 1.17
C GLU A 34 -13.98 -1.78 2.56
N ASN A 35 -14.55 -1.14 3.57
CA ASN A 35 -14.17 -1.33 4.98
C ASN A 35 -12.68 -1.10 5.21
N VAL A 36 -12.13 -0.04 4.61
CA VAL A 36 -10.70 0.23 4.68
C VAL A 36 -10.31 0.73 6.07
N ARG A 37 -9.27 0.12 6.63
CA ARG A 37 -8.63 0.60 7.86
C ARG A 37 -7.16 0.83 7.55
N PHE A 38 -6.62 1.91 8.10
CA PHE A 38 -5.22 2.27 7.86
C PHE A 38 -4.41 2.14 9.14
N SER A 39 -3.13 1.77 8.99
CA SER A 39 -2.16 1.91 10.05
C SER A 39 -1.78 3.39 10.22
N ARG A 40 -1.06 3.70 11.30
CA ARG A 40 -0.35 4.99 11.40
C ARG A 40 0.66 5.10 10.27
N LYS A 41 1.16 6.30 10.04
CA LYS A 41 2.25 6.56 9.09
C LYS A 41 3.59 6.40 9.79
N LEU A 42 4.59 5.90 9.09
CA LEU A 42 5.92 5.68 9.65
C LEU A 42 6.99 6.11 8.65
N TRP A 43 7.94 6.93 9.12
CA TRP A 43 9.10 7.32 8.32
C TRP A 43 10.17 6.24 8.44
N THR A 44 10.75 5.83 7.29
CA THR A 44 11.85 4.88 7.26
C THR A 44 12.91 5.35 6.27
N GLU A 45 14.18 5.04 6.55
CA GLU A 45 15.24 5.23 5.57
C GLU A 45 15.11 4.17 4.49
N ASP A 46 15.49 4.53 3.26
CA ASP A 46 15.56 3.60 2.15
C ASP A 46 16.42 2.39 2.51
N ILE A 47 15.97 1.20 2.11
CA ILE A 47 16.62 -0.08 2.42
C ILE A 47 18.05 -0.18 1.88
N HIS A 48 18.42 0.66 0.91
CA HIS A 48 19.76 0.68 0.32
C HIS A 48 20.67 1.72 1.00
N GLY A 49 20.21 2.38 2.05
CA GLY A 49 21.02 3.34 2.79
C GLY A 49 21.38 4.59 2.00
N THR A 50 20.53 5.01 1.08
CA THR A 50 20.80 6.17 0.21
C THR A 50 20.63 7.53 0.90
N GLY A 51 20.11 7.54 2.13
CA GLY A 51 19.74 8.77 2.82
C GLY A 51 18.36 9.30 2.41
N ILE A 52 17.65 8.59 1.54
CA ILE A 52 16.30 8.93 1.13
C ILE A 52 15.32 8.30 2.12
N TYR A 53 14.36 9.09 2.59
CA TYR A 53 13.35 8.60 3.53
C TYR A 53 12.01 8.43 2.85
N TYR A 54 11.33 7.35 3.22
CA TYR A 54 9.97 7.05 2.77
C TYR A 54 8.99 7.23 3.92
N MET A 55 7.80 7.70 3.60
CA MET A 55 6.65 7.57 4.49
C MET A 55 5.91 6.31 4.08
N ASN A 56 5.60 5.46 5.07
CA ASN A 56 4.96 4.16 4.85
C ASN A 56 3.67 4.06 5.64
N ARG A 57 2.72 3.34 5.07
CA ARG A 57 1.43 3.07 5.70
C ARG A 57 0.90 1.74 5.17
N LEU A 58 0.18 1.00 6.01
CA LEU A 58 -0.54 -0.20 5.58
C LEU A 58 -2.04 0.08 5.56
N ALA A 59 -2.73 -0.61 4.66
CA ALA A 59 -4.18 -0.64 4.61
C ALA A 59 -4.65 -2.07 4.63
N VAL A 60 -5.72 -2.35 5.37
CA VAL A 60 -6.46 -3.60 5.29
C VAL A 60 -7.87 -3.28 4.84
N ALA A 61 -8.40 -4.08 3.93
CA ALA A 61 -9.71 -3.79 3.34
C ALA A 61 -10.36 -5.05 2.78
N ASN A 62 -11.58 -4.88 2.29
CA ASN A 62 -12.29 -5.92 1.56
C ASN A 62 -12.50 -5.45 0.12
N THR A 63 -12.60 -6.41 -0.80
CA THR A 63 -12.83 -6.12 -2.21
C THR A 63 -13.54 -7.29 -2.89
N THR A 64 -14.37 -6.97 -3.89
CA THR A 64 -14.93 -7.98 -4.79
C THR A 64 -14.10 -8.15 -6.05
N LEU A 65 -13.05 -7.32 -6.23
CA LEU A 65 -12.17 -7.41 -7.38
C LEU A 65 -11.34 -8.68 -7.34
N SER A 66 -11.06 -9.25 -8.51
CA SER A 66 -10.07 -10.32 -8.62
C SER A 66 -8.68 -9.77 -8.29
N MET A 67 -7.74 -10.66 -8.00
CA MET A 67 -6.36 -10.27 -7.74
C MET A 67 -5.77 -9.48 -8.91
N ASP A 68 -5.99 -9.95 -10.14
CA ASP A 68 -5.47 -9.29 -11.34
C ASP A 68 -6.09 -7.91 -11.53
N ASP A 69 -7.40 -7.80 -11.37
CA ASP A 69 -8.09 -6.51 -11.49
C ASP A 69 -7.64 -5.53 -10.42
N LEU A 70 -7.46 -6.00 -9.19
CA LEU A 70 -6.98 -5.15 -8.12
C LEU A 70 -5.57 -4.64 -8.41
N GLN A 71 -4.67 -5.51 -8.83
CA GLN A 71 -3.31 -5.10 -9.17
C GLN A 71 -3.30 -4.10 -10.32
N HIS A 72 -4.17 -4.30 -11.30
CA HIS A 72 -4.31 -3.37 -12.42
C HIS A 72 -4.75 -1.98 -11.96
N GLU A 73 -5.72 -1.93 -11.04
CA GLU A 73 -6.20 -0.67 -10.46
C GLU A 73 -5.13 0.03 -9.65
N LEU A 74 -4.34 -0.72 -8.86
CA LEU A 74 -3.25 -0.15 -8.08
C LEU A 74 -2.19 0.48 -8.99
N LYS A 75 -1.85 -0.19 -10.08
CA LYS A 75 -0.89 0.33 -11.06
C LYS A 75 -1.42 1.58 -11.75
N ALA A 76 -2.70 1.62 -12.07
CA ALA A 76 -3.33 2.79 -12.66
C ALA A 76 -3.25 4.01 -11.74
N ILE A 77 -3.47 3.79 -10.44
CA ILE A 77 -3.36 4.86 -9.45
C ILE A 77 -1.91 5.37 -9.35
N GLU A 78 -0.93 4.46 -9.32
CA GLU A 78 0.48 4.86 -9.33
C GLU A 78 0.81 5.74 -10.53
N ALA A 79 0.28 5.39 -11.70
CA ALA A 79 0.55 6.11 -12.94
C ALA A 79 -0.01 7.54 -12.94
N GLU A 80 -1.07 7.80 -12.17
CA GLU A 80 -1.70 9.12 -12.12
C GLU A 80 -0.78 10.20 -11.53
N THR A 81 0.22 9.83 -10.74
CA THR A 81 1.08 10.79 -10.02
C THR A 81 2.33 11.18 -10.79
N GLY A 82 2.58 10.60 -11.96
CA GLY A 82 3.76 10.94 -12.77
C GLY A 82 5.08 10.48 -12.14
N ARG A 83 5.10 9.32 -11.52
CA ARG A 83 6.32 8.75 -10.94
C ARG A 83 7.45 8.74 -11.96
N CYS A 84 8.66 9.17 -11.54
CA CYS A 84 9.82 9.26 -12.43
C CYS A 84 11.11 8.91 -11.69
N GLY A 85 11.82 7.90 -12.18
CA GLY A 85 13.11 7.49 -11.64
C GLY A 85 13.06 7.13 -10.17
N GLN A 86 13.98 7.70 -9.38
CA GLN A 86 14.03 7.46 -7.93
C GLN A 86 13.04 8.32 -7.13
N HIS A 87 12.28 9.19 -7.81
CA HIS A 87 11.22 9.98 -7.19
C HIS A 87 9.95 9.15 -7.15
N VAL A 88 9.75 8.45 -6.04
CA VAL A 88 8.60 7.59 -5.85
C VAL A 88 7.46 8.42 -5.27
N THR A 89 6.56 8.88 -6.15
CA THR A 89 5.39 9.66 -5.73
C THR A 89 4.45 8.80 -4.91
N ILE A 90 4.15 7.60 -5.41
CA ILE A 90 3.40 6.60 -4.64
C ILE A 90 3.74 5.19 -5.13
N ASP A 91 3.99 4.29 -4.18
CA ASP A 91 4.09 2.86 -4.40
C ASP A 91 2.91 2.21 -3.71
N LEU A 92 2.21 1.33 -4.43
CA LEU A 92 1.07 0.58 -3.90
C LEU A 92 1.33 -0.90 -4.16
N ASP A 93 1.71 -1.62 -3.11
CA ASP A 93 2.03 -3.05 -3.21
C ASP A 93 0.95 -3.89 -2.57
N LEU A 94 0.40 -4.83 -3.34
CA LEU A 94 -0.51 -5.83 -2.80
C LEU A 94 0.30 -6.83 -1.97
N MET A 95 0.18 -6.76 -0.66
CA MET A 95 0.95 -7.59 0.26
C MET A 95 0.26 -8.92 0.56
N GLN A 96 -1.06 -8.94 0.53
CA GLN A 96 -1.82 -10.16 0.79
C GLN A 96 -3.19 -10.08 0.13
N TYR A 97 -3.62 -11.20 -0.44
CA TYR A 97 -4.96 -11.38 -1.01
C TYR A 97 -5.50 -12.69 -0.43
N ASP A 98 -6.52 -12.59 0.43
CA ASP A 98 -7.00 -13.70 1.25
C ASP A 98 -5.85 -14.32 2.04
N GLU A 99 -5.52 -15.60 1.81
CA GLU A 99 -4.45 -16.30 2.51
C GLU A 99 -3.10 -16.21 1.79
N GLN A 100 -3.07 -15.66 0.57
CA GLN A 100 -1.86 -15.63 -0.25
C GLN A 100 -1.07 -14.35 0.00
N ARG A 101 0.20 -14.49 0.38
CA ARG A 101 1.14 -13.39 0.58
C ARG A 101 1.99 -13.16 -0.65
N PHE A 102 2.34 -11.89 -0.85
CA PHE A 102 3.24 -11.44 -1.90
C PHE A 102 4.35 -10.62 -1.24
N HIS A 103 5.44 -10.39 -1.96
CA HIS A 103 6.58 -9.63 -1.45
C HIS A 103 7.10 -10.21 -0.13
N GLU A 104 7.35 -11.52 -0.11
CA GLU A 104 7.71 -12.27 1.10
C GLU A 104 8.87 -11.64 1.88
N ARG A 105 9.87 -11.10 1.17
CA ARG A 105 11.01 -10.46 1.81
C ARG A 105 10.61 -9.22 2.61
N ASP A 106 9.58 -8.51 2.16
CA ASP A 106 9.16 -7.27 2.79
C ASP A 106 8.42 -7.53 4.09
N TRP A 107 7.77 -8.69 4.24
CA TRP A 107 7.03 -9.03 5.45
C TRP A 107 7.88 -9.01 6.71
N SER A 108 9.16 -9.38 6.61
CA SER A 108 10.08 -9.40 7.75
C SER A 108 10.73 -8.05 8.04
N ARG A 109 10.51 -7.03 7.22
CA ARG A 109 11.11 -5.72 7.44
C ARG A 109 10.55 -5.07 8.70
N PRO A 110 11.42 -4.39 9.50
CA PRO A 110 10.98 -3.80 10.76
C PRO A 110 9.77 -2.89 10.65
N TYR A 111 9.68 -2.05 9.60
CA TYR A 111 8.58 -1.11 9.47
C TYR A 111 7.25 -1.83 9.21
N ILE A 112 7.26 -2.92 8.45
CA ILE A 112 6.07 -3.74 8.24
C ILE A 112 5.63 -4.36 9.56
N GLN A 113 6.57 -4.95 10.31
CA GLN A 113 6.27 -5.59 11.60
C GLN A 113 5.73 -4.57 12.62
N GLN A 114 6.18 -3.33 12.56
CA GLN A 114 5.67 -2.27 13.43
C GLN A 114 4.24 -1.84 13.06
N LEU A 115 3.89 -1.86 11.78
CA LEU A 115 2.60 -1.38 11.30
C LEU A 115 1.50 -2.44 11.30
N ILE A 116 1.86 -3.72 11.20
CA ILE A 116 0.89 -4.83 11.18
C ILE A 116 -0.09 -4.79 12.37
N PRO A 117 0.35 -4.57 13.61
CA PRO A 117 -0.59 -4.53 14.74
C PRO A 117 -1.69 -3.47 14.60
N ASP A 118 -1.43 -2.41 13.84
CA ASP A 118 -2.42 -1.34 13.66
C ASP A 118 -3.61 -1.79 12.81
N ILE A 119 -3.44 -2.81 11.98
CA ILE A 119 -4.47 -3.24 11.02
C ILE A 119 -5.04 -4.64 11.30
N LEU A 120 -4.52 -5.33 12.28
CA LEU A 120 -5.04 -6.66 12.65
C LEU A 120 -6.22 -6.58 13.61
#